data_73228de41dbabeac50b5445d78d75eb5
#
_entry.id   73228de41dbabeac50b5445d78d75eb5
#
_cell.length_a   1.000
_cell.length_b   1.000
_cell.length_c   1.000
_cell.angle_alpha   90.00
_cell.angle_beta   90.00
_cell.angle_gamma   90.00
#
_symmetry.space_group_name_H-M   'P 1'
#
loop_
_entity.id
_entity.type
_entity.pdbx_description
1 polymer ?
#
loop_
_entity_poly.entity_id
_entity_poly.type
_entity_poly.pdbx_seq_one_letter_code
_entity_poly.pdbx_strand_id
1 'polypeptide(L)'
;MADFSWNVQSPLQQALVPGRHGGAGAQVGVTLEEVRSVSLVQVMARRGRAAETIKAAKKLFSIEPPDTPRAVSGRNATLIWSGPDQFIVLAARRTDDQFAKLAEAFAGVASLSDQSDGRCLIRIAGPGARQALAKFSSLDLHDSVFPAGAAATTAVDHTAVNFWREPGSVDVNAVFNMLVFTSFADSLWHTILDSCLEYGVQASVAHAA
;
A
#
# COMPACT_ATOMS: atom_id res chain seq x y z
N MET A 1 1.84 26.74 29.88
CA MET A 1 2.00 26.17 28.52
C MET A 1 0.68 25.52 28.19
N ALA A 2 0.11 25.81 27.04
CA ALA A 2 -1.12 25.09 26.63
C ALA A 2 -0.75 23.62 26.40
N ASP A 3 -1.51 22.71 27.03
CA ASP A 3 -1.40 21.27 26.77
C ASP A 3 -1.78 21.04 25.32
N PHE A 4 -0.79 20.81 24.47
CA PHE A 4 -0.99 20.49 23.08
C PHE A 4 -1.24 19.00 22.97
N SER A 5 -2.47 18.60 22.75
CA SER A 5 -2.81 17.20 22.44
C SER A 5 -2.80 16.99 20.91
N TRP A 6 -1.98 16.04 20.46
CA TRP A 6 -1.99 15.62 19.06
C TRP A 6 -3.30 14.88 18.76
N ASN A 7 -4.09 15.42 17.84
CA ASN A 7 -5.24 14.71 17.32
C ASN A 7 -4.83 13.96 16.04
N VAL A 8 -4.61 12.66 16.15
CA VAL A 8 -4.27 11.81 15.01
C VAL A 8 -5.53 11.59 14.17
N GLN A 9 -5.53 12.09 12.96
CA GLN A 9 -6.64 11.96 12.02
C GLN A 9 -6.21 11.17 10.78
N SER A 10 -7.13 10.35 10.28
CA SER A 10 -6.95 9.72 8.99
C SER A 10 -7.05 10.75 7.86
N PRO A 11 -6.25 10.66 6.78
CA PRO A 11 -6.41 11.48 5.60
C PRO A 11 -7.77 11.27 4.90
N LEU A 12 -8.45 10.15 5.16
CA LEU A 12 -9.78 9.83 4.62
C LEU A 12 -10.91 10.04 5.64
N GLN A 13 -10.66 10.73 6.74
CA GLN A 13 -11.68 10.88 7.81
C GLN A 13 -12.96 11.52 7.31
N GLN A 14 -12.91 12.41 6.33
CA GLN A 14 -14.09 13.07 5.75
C GLN A 14 -14.62 12.34 4.51
N ALA A 15 -13.73 11.78 3.69
CA ALA A 15 -14.08 11.12 2.43
C ALA A 15 -14.63 9.70 2.60
N LEU A 16 -14.12 8.96 3.60
CA LEU A 16 -14.53 7.58 3.83
C LEU A 16 -15.77 7.53 4.70
N VAL A 17 -16.92 7.26 4.08
CA VAL A 17 -18.18 6.93 4.75
C VAL A 17 -18.33 5.41 4.72
N PRO A 18 -18.21 4.71 5.87
CA PRO A 18 -18.34 3.26 5.90
C PRO A 18 -19.75 2.81 5.52
N GLY A 19 -19.85 1.69 4.82
CA GLY A 19 -21.13 1.11 4.41
C GLY A 19 -21.17 0.76 2.94
N ARG A 20 -22.41 0.49 2.47
CA ARG A 20 -22.66 0.15 1.06
C ARG A 20 -22.95 1.41 0.25
N HIS A 21 -22.31 1.48 -0.91
CA HIS A 21 -22.49 2.54 -1.89
C HIS A 21 -22.87 1.93 -3.25
N GLY A 22 -23.59 2.70 -4.06
CA GLY A 22 -24.10 2.26 -5.36
C GLY A 22 -25.60 2.01 -5.36
N GLY A 23 -26.13 1.48 -6.47
CA GLY A 23 -27.56 1.30 -6.66
C GLY A 23 -28.22 0.36 -5.66
N ALA A 24 -29.45 0.66 -5.26
CA ALA A 24 -30.23 -0.19 -4.37
C ALA A 24 -30.39 -1.60 -4.98
N GLY A 25 -30.00 -2.64 -4.23
CA GLY A 25 -30.09 -4.04 -4.67
C GLY A 25 -28.85 -4.57 -5.43
N ALA A 26 -27.85 -3.75 -5.73
CA ALA A 26 -26.62 -4.21 -6.33
C ALA A 26 -25.88 -5.18 -5.40
N GLN A 27 -25.46 -6.32 -5.92
CA GLN A 27 -24.56 -7.21 -5.20
C GLN A 27 -23.22 -6.49 -5.01
N VAL A 28 -22.57 -6.67 -3.84
CA VAL A 28 -21.25 -6.09 -3.60
C VAL A 28 -20.23 -6.74 -4.54
N GLY A 29 -19.79 -6.00 -5.54
CA GLY A 29 -18.77 -6.42 -6.50
C GLY A 29 -17.37 -5.90 -6.16
N VAL A 30 -17.29 -4.86 -5.33
CA VAL A 30 -16.03 -4.23 -4.90
C VAL A 30 -16.01 -4.00 -3.40
N THR A 31 -14.94 -4.37 -2.75
CA THR A 31 -14.59 -3.94 -1.40
C THR A 31 -13.51 -2.86 -1.51
N LEU A 32 -13.73 -1.72 -0.88
CA LEU A 32 -12.80 -0.59 -0.86
C LEU A 32 -12.46 -0.23 0.59
N GLU A 33 -11.19 -0.28 0.95
CA GLU A 33 -10.76 -0.13 2.33
C GLU A 33 -9.62 0.88 2.47
N GLU A 34 -9.69 1.69 3.52
CA GLU A 34 -8.51 2.32 4.09
C GLU A 34 -7.86 1.36 5.08
N VAL A 35 -6.59 1.00 4.86
CA VAL A 35 -5.86 0.15 5.80
C VAL A 35 -5.05 1.04 6.74
N ARG A 36 -5.45 1.06 8.00
CA ARG A 36 -4.83 1.84 9.08
C ARG A 36 -3.84 1.01 9.90
N SER A 37 -3.18 1.68 10.84
CA SER A 37 -2.24 1.06 11.77
C SER A 37 -1.07 0.39 11.04
N VAL A 38 -0.57 1.03 9.99
CA VAL A 38 0.60 0.59 9.23
C VAL A 38 1.86 1.35 9.64
N SER A 39 3.00 0.66 9.61
CA SER A 39 4.34 1.23 9.61
C SER A 39 4.89 1.11 8.19
N LEU A 40 5.34 2.22 7.64
CA LEU A 40 5.87 2.33 6.28
C LEU A 40 7.24 2.97 6.32
N VAL A 41 8.27 2.21 5.97
CA VAL A 41 9.64 2.74 5.92
C VAL A 41 10.21 2.50 4.53
N GLN A 42 10.58 3.57 3.85
CA GLN A 42 11.34 3.47 2.62
C GLN A 42 12.81 3.22 2.92
N VAL A 43 13.37 2.19 2.32
CA VAL A 43 14.77 1.80 2.42
C VAL A 43 15.43 2.07 1.07
N MET A 44 16.49 2.89 1.08
CA MET A 44 17.25 3.28 -0.12
C MET A 44 18.71 2.90 0.09
N ALA A 45 19.20 1.92 -0.65
CA ALA A 45 20.59 1.50 -0.55
C ALA A 45 21.53 2.68 -0.86
N ARG A 46 22.58 2.84 -0.08
CA ARG A 46 23.62 3.81 -0.38
C ARG A 46 24.41 3.34 -1.59
N ARG A 47 24.99 4.28 -2.32
CA ARG A 47 25.78 4.00 -3.53
C ARG A 47 26.83 2.90 -3.26
N GLY A 48 26.76 1.81 -4.04
CA GLY A 48 27.65 0.66 -3.93
C GLY A 48 27.36 -0.26 -2.72
N ARG A 49 26.22 -0.08 -2.01
CA ARG A 49 25.87 -0.89 -0.84
C ARG A 49 24.58 -1.71 -1.04
N ALA A 50 24.16 -1.92 -2.27
CA ALA A 50 22.94 -2.69 -2.57
C ALA A 50 23.01 -4.12 -2.00
N ALA A 51 24.12 -4.82 -2.19
CA ALA A 51 24.28 -6.20 -1.70
C ALA A 51 24.22 -6.30 -0.16
N GLU A 52 24.85 -5.36 0.55
CA GLU A 52 24.79 -5.32 2.02
C GLU A 52 23.41 -4.94 2.51
N THR A 53 22.70 -4.05 1.81
CA THR A 53 21.32 -3.69 2.12
C THR A 53 20.39 -4.90 1.97
N ILE A 54 20.53 -5.67 0.89
CA ILE A 54 19.79 -6.93 0.69
C ILE A 54 20.10 -7.92 1.81
N LYS A 55 21.36 -8.10 2.17
CA LYS A 55 21.78 -8.99 3.27
C LYS A 55 21.18 -8.58 4.61
N ALA A 56 21.15 -7.27 4.91
CA ALA A 56 20.54 -6.74 6.13
C ALA A 56 19.03 -7.00 6.15
N ALA A 57 18.33 -6.74 5.05
CA ALA A 57 16.90 -7.01 4.91
C ALA A 57 16.59 -8.50 5.09
N LYS A 58 17.33 -9.38 4.43
CA LYS A 58 17.16 -10.85 4.54
C LYS A 58 17.37 -11.34 5.95
N LYS A 59 18.35 -10.80 6.68
CA LYS A 59 18.58 -11.12 8.09
C LYS A 59 17.42 -10.67 8.98
N LEU A 60 16.84 -9.49 8.72
CA LEU A 60 15.81 -8.90 9.57
C LEU A 60 14.42 -9.49 9.30
N PHE A 61 14.06 -9.69 8.03
CA PHE A 61 12.71 -10.08 7.63
C PHE A 61 12.59 -11.56 7.23
N SER A 62 13.71 -12.28 7.09
CA SER A 62 13.77 -13.66 6.57
C SER A 62 13.22 -13.80 5.14
N ILE A 63 13.12 -12.68 4.42
CA ILE A 63 12.76 -12.60 3.01
C ILE A 63 13.74 -11.69 2.28
N GLU A 64 13.93 -11.94 1.00
CA GLU A 64 14.78 -11.13 0.14
C GLU A 64 13.97 -9.95 -0.41
N PRO A 65 14.45 -8.70 -0.31
CA PRO A 65 13.76 -7.59 -0.93
C PRO A 65 13.75 -7.74 -2.45
N PRO A 66 12.66 -7.33 -3.11
CA PRO A 66 12.54 -7.46 -4.54
C PRO A 66 13.52 -6.51 -5.26
N ASP A 67 14.21 -7.01 -6.27
CA ASP A 67 15.07 -6.26 -7.20
C ASP A 67 14.34 -5.81 -8.47
N THR A 68 13.15 -6.33 -8.69
CA THR A 68 12.25 -6.06 -9.82
C THR A 68 10.89 -5.57 -9.29
N PRO A 69 10.01 -5.00 -10.13
CA PRO A 69 8.70 -4.51 -9.72
C PRO A 69 7.78 -5.60 -9.12
N ARG A 70 8.04 -5.94 -7.87
CA ARG A 70 7.31 -6.96 -7.12
C ARG A 70 7.09 -6.55 -5.65
N ALA A 71 6.11 -7.18 -5.03
CA ALA A 71 5.91 -7.22 -3.59
C ALA A 71 6.13 -8.65 -3.09
N VAL A 72 6.83 -8.79 -1.98
CA VAL A 72 7.14 -10.09 -1.35
C VAL A 72 6.72 -10.03 0.10
N SER A 73 5.85 -10.93 0.52
CA SER A 73 5.36 -10.98 1.89
C SER A 73 6.08 -12.05 2.70
N GLY A 74 6.50 -11.68 3.90
CA GLY A 74 6.98 -12.56 4.95
C GLY A 74 6.02 -12.62 6.12
N ARG A 75 6.48 -13.17 7.25
CA ARG A 75 5.65 -13.33 8.45
C ARG A 75 5.19 -11.98 9.04
N ASN A 76 6.07 -10.99 9.08
CA ASN A 76 5.87 -9.75 9.83
C ASN A 76 5.97 -8.48 8.97
N ALA A 77 6.22 -8.61 7.68
CA ALA A 77 6.34 -7.47 6.77
C ALA A 77 6.12 -7.89 5.32
N THR A 78 5.68 -6.94 4.51
CA THR A 78 5.71 -7.02 3.05
C THR A 78 6.76 -6.03 2.55
N LEU A 79 7.67 -6.49 1.69
CA LEU A 79 8.67 -5.67 1.02
C LEU A 79 8.20 -5.37 -0.39
N ILE A 80 8.06 -4.08 -0.72
CA ILE A 80 7.48 -3.63 -1.98
C ILE A 80 8.56 -2.85 -2.74
N TRP A 81 8.85 -3.27 -3.96
CA TRP A 81 9.75 -2.53 -4.84
C TRP A 81 9.24 -1.09 -5.06
N SER A 82 10.12 -0.12 -4.93
CA SER A 82 9.79 1.30 -5.12
C SER A 82 10.74 2.04 -6.07
N GLY A 83 11.73 1.33 -6.62
CA GLY A 83 12.72 1.84 -7.54
C GLY A 83 13.99 1.00 -7.54
N PRO A 84 14.96 1.27 -8.43
CA PRO A 84 16.27 0.63 -8.40
C PRO A 84 16.94 0.82 -7.03
N ASP A 85 17.41 -0.27 -6.44
CA ASP A 85 18.07 -0.30 -5.12
C ASP A 85 17.20 0.25 -3.97
N GLN A 86 15.85 0.24 -4.13
CA GLN A 86 14.91 0.79 -3.17
C GLN A 86 13.69 -0.12 -2.98
N PHE A 87 13.22 -0.18 -1.75
CA PHE A 87 11.99 -0.87 -1.41
C PHE A 87 11.30 -0.22 -0.22
N ILE A 88 10.00 -0.43 -0.09
CA ILE A 88 9.19 -0.03 1.06
C ILE A 88 8.99 -1.24 1.95
N VAL A 89 9.22 -1.08 3.24
CA VAL A 89 8.82 -2.03 4.28
C VAL A 89 7.44 -1.64 4.77
N LEU A 90 6.46 -2.49 4.54
CA LEU A 90 5.10 -2.37 5.07
C LEU A 90 4.92 -3.40 6.18
N ALA A 91 4.56 -2.96 7.37
CA ALA A 91 4.29 -3.81 8.53
C ALA A 91 3.13 -3.25 9.36
N ALA A 92 2.56 -4.04 10.27
CA ALA A 92 1.65 -3.51 11.27
C ALA A 92 2.39 -2.53 12.19
N ARG A 93 1.75 -1.40 12.51
CA ARG A 93 2.30 -0.42 13.45
C ARG A 93 2.24 -0.99 14.87
N ARG A 94 3.38 -0.99 15.54
CA ARG A 94 3.52 -1.47 16.93
C ARG A 94 3.83 -0.30 17.85
N THR A 95 3.69 -0.52 19.13
CA THR A 95 4.01 0.47 20.17
C THR A 95 5.52 0.63 20.39
N ASP A 96 6.31 -0.38 19.98
CA ASP A 96 7.77 -0.33 20.04
C ASP A 96 8.34 0.49 18.87
N ASP A 97 9.51 1.07 19.07
CA ASP A 97 10.18 1.89 18.06
C ASP A 97 10.70 1.03 16.89
N GLN A 98 9.81 0.73 15.94
CA GLN A 98 10.13 -0.05 14.76
C GLN A 98 11.15 0.67 13.87
N PHE A 99 11.08 2.01 13.78
CA PHE A 99 12.00 2.78 12.96
C PHE A 99 13.43 2.73 13.50
N ALA A 100 13.63 2.84 14.82
CA ALA A 100 14.96 2.74 15.41
C ALA A 100 15.61 1.37 15.15
N LYS A 101 14.84 0.28 15.25
CA LYS A 101 15.32 -1.07 14.91
C LYS A 101 15.77 -1.19 13.46
N LEU A 102 15.01 -0.59 12.54
CA LEU A 102 15.39 -0.54 11.13
C LEU A 102 16.64 0.32 10.93
N ALA A 103 16.72 1.49 11.59
CA ALA A 103 17.85 2.39 11.50
C ALA A 103 19.16 1.71 11.97
N GLU A 104 19.09 0.93 13.04
CA GLU A 104 20.22 0.12 13.50
C GLU A 104 20.61 -0.96 12.49
N ALA A 105 19.61 -1.74 12.00
CA ALA A 105 19.86 -2.85 11.07
C ALA A 105 20.45 -2.40 9.72
N PHE A 106 20.10 -1.21 9.25
CA PHE A 106 20.57 -0.64 7.97
C PHE A 106 21.66 0.41 8.14
N ALA A 107 22.23 0.56 9.35
CA ALA A 107 23.26 1.56 9.62
C ALA A 107 24.44 1.45 8.65
N GLY A 108 24.80 2.56 8.01
CA GLY A 108 25.92 2.64 7.06
C GLY A 108 25.67 2.03 5.67
N VAL A 109 24.61 1.24 5.46
CA VAL A 109 24.34 0.55 4.19
C VAL A 109 23.13 1.14 3.43
N ALA A 110 22.14 1.69 4.13
CA ALA A 110 21.00 2.34 3.50
C ALA A 110 20.65 3.67 4.18
N SER A 111 19.89 4.51 3.47
CA SER A 111 19.16 5.65 4.02
C SER A 111 17.72 5.25 4.20
N LEU A 112 17.12 5.67 5.33
CA LEU A 112 15.74 5.35 5.66
C LEU A 112 14.89 6.61 5.68
N SER A 113 13.62 6.47 5.30
CA SER A 113 12.61 7.51 5.46
C SER A 113 11.34 6.90 6.02
N ASP A 114 10.90 7.39 7.18
CA ASP A 114 9.60 7.02 7.74
C ASP A 114 8.49 7.69 6.93
N GLN A 115 7.64 6.88 6.33
CA GLN A 115 6.53 7.30 5.48
C GLN A 115 5.17 6.98 6.14
N SER A 116 5.18 6.50 7.39
CA SER A 116 4.00 5.95 8.08
C SER A 116 2.84 6.95 8.16
N ASP A 117 3.15 8.23 8.40
CA ASP A 117 2.15 9.30 8.50
C ASP A 117 2.07 10.16 7.22
N GLY A 118 2.96 9.93 6.25
CA GLY A 118 2.99 10.62 4.95
C GLY A 118 2.20 9.93 3.85
N ARG A 119 1.75 8.70 4.08
CA ARG A 119 1.05 7.86 3.10
C ARG A 119 -0.27 7.32 3.63
N CYS A 120 -1.22 7.16 2.72
CA CYS A 120 -2.47 6.45 2.93
C CYS A 120 -2.42 5.13 2.16
N LEU A 121 -2.80 4.04 2.80
CA LEU A 121 -2.94 2.72 2.16
C LEU A 121 -4.40 2.46 1.82
N ILE A 122 -4.70 2.41 0.53
CA ILE A 122 -6.02 2.07 -0.01
C ILE A 122 -5.95 0.66 -0.58
N ARG A 123 -6.91 -0.18 -0.21
CA ARG A 123 -7.06 -1.56 -0.71
C ARG A 123 -8.35 -1.68 -1.48
N ILE A 124 -8.30 -2.31 -2.66
CA ILE A 124 -9.45 -2.63 -3.48
C ILE A 124 -9.45 -4.12 -3.81
N ALA A 125 -10.59 -4.77 -3.64
CA ALA A 125 -10.75 -6.21 -3.88
C ALA A 125 -12.16 -6.52 -4.41
N GLY A 126 -12.35 -7.75 -4.83
CA GLY A 126 -13.63 -8.25 -5.31
C GLY A 126 -13.69 -8.48 -6.81
N PRO A 127 -14.74 -9.16 -7.31
CA PRO A 127 -14.85 -9.56 -8.71
C PRO A 127 -14.91 -8.37 -9.69
N GLY A 128 -15.40 -7.21 -9.26
CA GLY A 128 -15.44 -5.96 -10.04
C GLY A 128 -14.19 -5.09 -9.94
N ALA A 129 -13.21 -5.44 -9.08
CA ALA A 129 -12.08 -4.57 -8.79
C ALA A 129 -11.24 -4.23 -10.02
N ARG A 130 -10.96 -5.20 -10.91
CA ARG A 130 -10.18 -4.95 -12.12
C ARG A 130 -10.88 -4.04 -13.10
N GLN A 131 -12.18 -4.26 -13.32
CA GLN A 131 -12.99 -3.45 -14.22
C GLN A 131 -13.07 -2.00 -13.69
N ALA A 132 -13.22 -1.82 -12.39
CA ALA A 132 -13.19 -0.51 -11.78
C ALA A 132 -11.82 0.17 -11.96
N LEU A 133 -10.73 -0.53 -11.66
CA LEU A 133 -9.36 -0.03 -11.80
C LEU A 133 -9.02 0.34 -13.25
N ALA A 134 -9.52 -0.38 -14.23
CA ALA A 134 -9.29 -0.10 -15.66
C ALA A 134 -9.83 1.26 -16.12
N LYS A 135 -10.72 1.91 -15.36
CA LYS A 135 -11.28 3.22 -15.70
C LYS A 135 -10.32 4.38 -15.40
N PHE A 136 -9.41 4.20 -14.45
CA PHE A 136 -8.53 5.27 -13.97
C PHE A 136 -7.06 4.87 -13.84
N SER A 137 -6.71 3.63 -14.19
CA SER A 137 -5.34 3.13 -14.23
C SER A 137 -4.96 2.69 -15.63
N SER A 138 -3.76 3.05 -16.07
CA SER A 138 -3.20 2.60 -17.37
C SER A 138 -2.51 1.25 -17.30
N LEU A 139 -2.45 0.63 -16.11
CA LEU A 139 -1.83 -0.69 -15.95
C LEU A 139 -2.71 -1.78 -16.59
N ASP A 140 -2.08 -2.68 -17.33
CA ASP A 140 -2.73 -3.94 -17.70
C ASP A 140 -2.76 -4.87 -16.49
N LEU A 141 -3.94 -5.01 -15.89
CA LEU A 141 -4.16 -5.81 -14.70
C LEU A 141 -4.56 -7.27 -14.99
N HIS A 142 -4.39 -7.72 -16.24
CA HIS A 142 -4.60 -9.12 -16.59
C HIS A 142 -3.62 -10.01 -15.81
N ASP A 143 -4.08 -11.20 -15.40
CA ASP A 143 -3.31 -12.11 -14.52
C ASP A 143 -1.95 -12.52 -15.11
N SER A 144 -1.84 -12.62 -16.43
CA SER A 144 -0.58 -12.93 -17.12
C SER A 144 0.42 -11.77 -17.14
N VAL A 145 -0.05 -10.52 -17.00
CA VAL A 145 0.76 -9.30 -17.06
C VAL A 145 1.05 -8.77 -15.66
N PHE A 146 0.02 -8.79 -14.81
CA PHE A 146 0.11 -8.32 -13.41
C PHE A 146 -0.29 -9.45 -12.43
N PRO A 147 0.55 -10.50 -12.32
CA PRO A 147 0.29 -11.65 -11.45
C PRO A 147 0.33 -11.27 -9.97
N ALA A 148 -0.09 -12.18 -9.09
CA ALA A 148 0.06 -12.00 -7.65
C ALA A 148 1.51 -11.66 -7.27
N GLY A 149 1.68 -10.63 -6.45
CA GLY A 149 2.97 -10.07 -6.10
C GLY A 149 3.58 -9.12 -7.14
N ALA A 150 2.95 -8.85 -8.28
CA ALA A 150 3.40 -7.78 -9.18
C ALA A 150 3.23 -6.42 -8.51
N ALA A 151 4.17 -5.51 -8.76
CA ALA A 151 4.15 -4.15 -8.24
C ALA A 151 4.53 -3.14 -9.32
N ALA A 152 4.16 -1.88 -9.13
CA ALA A 152 4.52 -0.78 -10.00
C ALA A 152 4.59 0.52 -9.20
N THR A 153 5.50 1.41 -9.57
CA THR A 153 5.43 2.83 -9.22
C THR A 153 4.87 3.53 -10.45
N THR A 154 3.66 4.06 -10.34
CA THR A 154 2.87 4.55 -11.47
C THR A 154 1.99 5.73 -11.10
N ALA A 155 1.22 6.22 -12.04
CA ALA A 155 0.14 7.17 -11.79
C ALA A 155 -1.22 6.46 -11.90
N VAL A 156 -2.11 6.79 -10.96
CA VAL A 156 -3.52 6.43 -10.95
C VAL A 156 -4.30 7.72 -10.86
N ASP A 157 -5.16 8.00 -11.83
CA ASP A 157 -5.87 9.28 -11.95
C ASP A 157 -4.94 10.48 -11.75
N HIS A 158 -3.82 10.53 -12.50
CA HIS A 158 -2.76 11.55 -12.43
C HIS A 158 -2.01 11.63 -11.08
N THR A 159 -2.33 10.78 -10.11
CA THR A 159 -1.72 10.76 -8.78
C THR A 159 -0.65 9.67 -8.69
N ALA A 160 0.55 10.04 -8.26
CA ALA A 160 1.65 9.09 -8.08
C ALA A 160 1.35 8.10 -6.94
N VAL A 161 1.45 6.82 -7.23
CA VAL A 161 1.20 5.73 -6.27
C VAL A 161 2.26 4.63 -6.38
N ASN A 162 2.51 3.94 -5.26
CA ASN A 162 3.06 2.59 -5.31
C ASN A 162 1.88 1.62 -5.31
N PHE A 163 1.77 0.86 -6.37
CA PHE A 163 0.65 -0.04 -6.64
C PHE A 163 1.14 -1.48 -6.65
N TRP A 164 0.45 -2.40 -5.99
CA TRP A 164 0.79 -3.82 -6.08
C TRP A 164 -0.42 -4.70 -5.91
N ARG A 165 -0.33 -5.87 -6.51
CA ARG A 165 -1.25 -6.96 -6.25
C ARG A 165 -0.75 -7.77 -5.06
N GLU A 166 -1.64 -8.04 -4.11
CA GLU A 166 -1.30 -8.78 -2.88
C GLU A 166 -0.67 -10.14 -3.23
N PRO A 167 0.53 -10.44 -2.69
CA PRO A 167 1.12 -11.77 -2.83
C PRO A 167 0.19 -12.87 -2.30
N GLY A 168 -0.03 -13.91 -3.10
CA GLY A 168 -0.92 -15.01 -2.74
C GLY A 168 -2.40 -14.76 -2.96
N SER A 169 -2.82 -13.57 -3.43
CA SER A 169 -4.22 -13.36 -3.84
C SER A 169 -4.56 -14.20 -5.06
N VAL A 170 -5.74 -14.85 -5.02
CA VAL A 170 -6.23 -15.66 -6.15
C VAL A 170 -6.89 -14.78 -7.21
N ASP A 171 -6.89 -15.24 -8.47
CA ASP A 171 -7.30 -14.44 -9.61
C ASP A 171 -8.77 -13.97 -9.54
N VAL A 172 -9.67 -14.83 -9.05
CA VAL A 172 -11.10 -14.50 -8.92
C VAL A 172 -11.35 -13.43 -7.85
N ASN A 173 -10.49 -13.37 -6.82
CA ASN A 173 -10.55 -12.41 -5.73
C ASN A 173 -9.21 -11.67 -5.60
N ALA A 174 -8.74 -11.09 -6.70
CA ALA A 174 -7.52 -10.31 -6.69
C ALA A 174 -7.65 -9.12 -5.74
N VAL A 175 -6.62 -8.94 -4.92
CA VAL A 175 -6.51 -7.82 -3.97
C VAL A 175 -5.41 -6.90 -4.47
N PHE A 176 -5.76 -5.64 -4.67
CA PHE A 176 -4.83 -4.59 -5.08
C PHE A 176 -4.67 -3.56 -3.97
N ASN A 177 -3.47 -3.08 -3.82
CA ASN A 177 -3.11 -2.10 -2.80
C ASN A 177 -2.46 -0.89 -3.47
N MET A 178 -2.74 0.30 -2.94
CA MET A 178 -2.18 1.56 -3.40
C MET A 178 -1.68 2.37 -2.20
N LEU A 179 -0.42 2.79 -2.24
CA LEU A 179 0.11 3.79 -1.33
C LEU A 179 0.10 5.14 -2.05
N VAL A 180 -0.68 6.06 -1.55
CA VAL A 180 -0.79 7.44 -2.04
C VAL A 180 -0.29 8.41 -0.97
N PHE A 181 0.24 9.57 -1.34
CA PHE A 181 0.54 10.62 -0.38
C PHE A 181 -0.75 11.12 0.29
N THR A 182 -0.69 11.39 1.58
CA THR A 182 -1.87 11.82 2.38
C THR A 182 -2.58 13.03 1.79
N SER A 183 -1.83 13.96 1.17
CA SER A 183 -2.38 15.16 0.53
C SER A 183 -3.26 14.88 -0.70
N PHE A 184 -3.14 13.71 -1.32
CA PHE A 184 -3.93 13.31 -2.49
C PHE A 184 -4.95 12.20 -2.16
N ALA A 185 -4.93 11.68 -0.94
CA ALA A 185 -5.72 10.50 -0.58
C ALA A 185 -7.24 10.76 -0.70
N ASP A 186 -7.70 11.93 -0.26
CA ASP A 186 -9.12 12.31 -0.29
C ASP A 186 -9.65 12.35 -1.74
N SER A 187 -9.01 13.10 -2.63
CA SER A 187 -9.42 13.20 -4.04
C SER A 187 -9.36 11.85 -4.76
N LEU A 188 -8.29 11.09 -4.55
CA LEU A 188 -8.15 9.77 -5.16
C LEU A 188 -9.21 8.79 -4.66
N TRP A 189 -9.57 8.85 -3.36
CA TRP A 189 -10.64 8.02 -2.80
C TRP A 189 -11.97 8.29 -3.49
N HIS A 190 -12.33 9.56 -3.70
CA HIS A 190 -13.56 9.92 -4.40
C HIS A 190 -13.57 9.38 -5.84
N THR A 191 -12.48 9.57 -6.59
CA THR A 191 -12.37 9.02 -7.96
C THR A 191 -12.55 7.49 -7.97
N ILE A 192 -11.90 6.78 -7.04
CA ILE A 192 -12.01 5.32 -6.94
C ILE A 192 -13.44 4.92 -6.57
N LEU A 193 -14.03 5.54 -5.54
CA LEU A 193 -15.37 5.22 -5.09
C LEU A 193 -16.40 5.41 -6.21
N ASP A 194 -16.38 6.57 -6.87
CA ASP A 194 -17.29 6.88 -7.98
C ASP A 194 -17.15 5.89 -9.14
N SER A 195 -15.92 5.51 -9.47
CA SER A 195 -15.65 4.51 -10.52
C SER A 195 -16.15 3.12 -10.17
N CYS A 196 -16.32 2.82 -8.89
CA CYS A 196 -16.75 1.51 -8.39
C CYS A 196 -18.27 1.41 -8.21
N LEU A 197 -19.02 2.52 -8.17
CA LEU A 197 -20.45 2.55 -7.80
C LEU A 197 -21.31 1.61 -8.61
N GLU A 198 -21.05 1.45 -9.92
CA GLU A 198 -21.81 0.55 -10.79
C GLU A 198 -21.70 -0.92 -10.41
N TYR A 199 -20.60 -1.32 -9.76
CA TYR A 199 -20.37 -2.69 -9.30
C TYR A 199 -20.93 -2.96 -7.89
N GLY A 200 -21.43 -1.93 -7.20
CA GLY A 200 -21.78 -1.98 -5.79
C GLY A 200 -20.53 -2.08 -4.91
N VAL A 201 -20.36 -1.13 -3.99
CA VAL A 201 -19.17 -1.00 -3.15
C VAL A 201 -19.49 -1.25 -1.70
N GLN A 202 -18.65 -2.00 -1.02
CA GLN A 202 -18.55 -2.01 0.44
C GLN A 202 -17.33 -1.21 0.84
N ALA A 203 -17.54 0.00 1.40
CA ALA A 203 -16.47 0.83 1.94
C ALA A 203 -16.27 0.55 3.42
N SER A 204 -15.02 0.45 3.88
CA SER A 204 -14.69 0.15 5.28
C SER A 204 -13.28 0.63 5.66
N VAL A 205 -13.00 0.58 6.97
CA VAL A 205 -11.66 0.72 7.54
C VAL A 205 -11.17 -0.66 7.93
N ALA A 206 -9.99 -1.02 7.50
CA ALA A 206 -9.26 -2.20 7.95
C ALA A 206 -8.03 -1.78 8.78
N HIS A 207 -7.52 -2.70 9.59
CA HIS A 207 -6.28 -2.50 10.34
C HIS A 207 -5.26 -3.54 9.92
N ALA A 208 -4.00 -3.13 9.82
CA ALA A 208 -2.91 -4.08 9.59
C ALA A 208 -2.81 -5.05 10.78
N ALA A 209 -2.65 -6.35 10.49
CA ALA A 209 -2.58 -7.44 11.46
C ALA A 209 -1.12 -7.74 11.86
#